data_557ffcc000b6973a5c4ed9157ecb68e4
#
_entry.id   557ffcc000b6973a5c4ed9157ecb68e4
#
_cell.length_a   1.000
_cell.length_b   1.000
_cell.length_c   1.000
_cell.angle_alpha   90.00
_cell.angle_beta   90.00
_cell.angle_gamma   90.00
#
_symmetry.space_group_name_H-M   'P 1'
#
loop_
_entity.id
_entity.type
_entity.pdbx_description
1 polymer ?
#
loop_
_entity_poly.entity_id
_entity_poly.type
_entity_poly.pdbx_seq_one_letter_code
_entity_poly.pdbx_strand_id
1 'polypeptide(L)'
;MTDSRAEQPSKGGRFAGRVALVTGGARNIGLAIAVRLAGEGAAIAVNGPDEREAEAAAAALRDGGARAVACPGDVSDPAQVDAFVTRAVEAFGGLDLLVNNAAAAMLGRGNLLDLDPADWDRSFAVNARGTFLCTVAAARVMSAGAAIVNISSVGATRAHRSAVAYDASKGAVEATTRATALELAPMGIRVNAVAPGPVINDRYELLDAAQKRARIQPVPLGRMGDGTDIAAAVAFLASPEASFITGQVLTVDGGLTAQIRPPGTDPTLDSLLTAPARTTAHQPQGTAS
;
A
#
# COMPACT_ATOMS: atom_id res chain seq x y z
N MET A 1 -32.32 -7.72 18.11
CA MET A 1 -31.82 -8.92 17.39
C MET A 1 -31.72 -8.53 15.94
N THR A 2 -30.58 -8.06 15.52
CA THR A 2 -30.28 -7.68 14.12
C THR A 2 -29.64 -8.90 13.44
N ASP A 3 -30.34 -9.37 12.41
CA ASP A 3 -29.96 -10.54 11.60
C ASP A 3 -28.61 -10.30 10.91
N SER A 4 -27.55 -10.90 11.42
CA SER A 4 -26.20 -10.84 10.82
C SER A 4 -26.11 -11.89 9.71
N ARG A 5 -26.79 -11.64 8.59
CA ARG A 5 -26.49 -12.38 7.36
C ARG A 5 -25.15 -11.89 6.83
N ALA A 6 -24.12 -12.73 6.96
CA ALA A 6 -22.91 -12.58 6.18
C ALA A 6 -23.34 -12.59 4.69
N GLU A 7 -23.31 -11.43 4.03
CA GLU A 7 -23.52 -11.34 2.59
C GLU A 7 -22.47 -12.19 1.90
N GLN A 8 -22.94 -13.20 1.17
CA GLN A 8 -22.06 -14.01 0.31
C GLN A 8 -21.41 -13.10 -0.74
N PRO A 9 -20.14 -13.28 -1.07
CA PRO A 9 -19.48 -12.47 -2.09
C PRO A 9 -20.28 -12.55 -3.40
N SER A 10 -20.63 -11.37 -3.93
CA SER A 10 -21.35 -11.26 -5.21
C SER A 10 -20.58 -11.98 -6.31
N LYS A 11 -21.27 -12.49 -7.34
CA LYS A 11 -20.66 -13.17 -8.50
C LYS A 11 -19.61 -12.34 -9.26
N GLY A 12 -19.35 -11.08 -8.83
CA GLY A 12 -18.44 -10.12 -9.47
C GLY A 12 -17.18 -9.77 -8.68
N GLY A 13 -16.89 -10.41 -7.53
CA GLY A 13 -15.74 -10.07 -6.67
C GLY A 13 -16.08 -9.12 -5.51
N ARG A 14 -15.16 -8.95 -4.53
CA ARG A 14 -15.38 -8.16 -3.29
C ARG A 14 -15.64 -6.69 -3.53
N PHE A 15 -15.19 -6.15 -4.67
CA PHE A 15 -15.32 -4.73 -5.03
C PHE A 15 -16.23 -4.51 -6.23
N ALA A 16 -17.11 -5.48 -6.57
CA ALA A 16 -18.07 -5.32 -7.64
C ALA A 16 -18.94 -4.08 -7.43
N GLY A 17 -18.95 -3.18 -8.43
CA GLY A 17 -19.68 -1.91 -8.38
C GLY A 17 -19.02 -0.80 -7.57
N ARG A 18 -17.85 -1.04 -6.97
CA ARG A 18 -17.07 -0.03 -6.24
C ARG A 18 -16.11 0.70 -7.17
N VAL A 19 -15.77 1.92 -6.81
CA VAL A 19 -14.83 2.80 -7.51
C VAL A 19 -13.62 3.06 -6.62
N ALA A 20 -12.42 2.79 -7.13
CA ALA A 20 -11.16 3.00 -6.42
C ALA A 20 -10.28 4.03 -7.15
N LEU A 21 -9.80 5.04 -6.42
CA LEU A 21 -8.74 5.94 -6.85
C LEU A 21 -7.42 5.52 -6.22
N VAL A 22 -6.41 5.25 -7.04
CA VAL A 22 -5.07 4.86 -6.60
C VAL A 22 -4.07 5.94 -7.00
N THR A 23 -3.53 6.68 -6.02
CA THR A 23 -2.50 7.69 -6.29
C THR A 23 -1.14 7.03 -6.53
N GLY A 24 -0.37 7.53 -7.52
CA GLY A 24 0.84 6.83 -7.97
C GLY A 24 0.54 5.43 -8.50
N GLY A 25 -0.64 5.23 -9.10
CA GLY A 25 -1.18 3.94 -9.55
C GLY A 25 -0.58 3.40 -10.86
N ALA A 26 0.31 4.16 -11.51
CA ALA A 26 0.79 3.81 -12.84
C ALA A 26 1.93 2.76 -12.84
N ARG A 27 2.59 2.49 -11.71
CA ARG A 27 3.72 1.56 -11.62
C ARG A 27 3.91 0.95 -10.23
N ASN A 28 4.78 -0.05 -10.15
CA ASN A 28 5.23 -0.69 -8.90
C ASN A 28 4.06 -1.10 -7.98
N ILE A 29 4.12 -0.75 -6.68
CA ILE A 29 3.10 -1.08 -5.68
C ILE A 29 1.73 -0.52 -6.09
N GLY A 30 1.67 0.73 -6.58
CA GLY A 30 0.41 1.35 -6.99
C GLY A 30 -0.29 0.59 -8.12
N LEU A 31 0.46 0.18 -9.14
CA LEU A 31 -0.09 -0.62 -10.24
C LEU A 31 -0.55 -2.01 -9.76
N ALA A 32 0.22 -2.67 -8.91
CA ALA A 32 -0.18 -3.97 -8.34
C ALA A 32 -1.48 -3.86 -7.53
N ILE A 33 -1.66 -2.76 -6.78
CA ILE A 33 -2.91 -2.47 -6.07
C ILE A 33 -4.06 -2.24 -7.06
N ALA A 34 -3.84 -1.43 -8.09
CA ALA A 34 -4.85 -1.16 -9.12
C ALA A 34 -5.29 -2.46 -9.83
N VAL A 35 -4.34 -3.30 -10.24
CA VAL A 35 -4.60 -4.62 -10.85
C VAL A 35 -5.38 -5.53 -9.89
N ARG A 36 -5.00 -5.58 -8.62
CA ARG A 36 -5.69 -6.41 -7.62
C ARG A 36 -7.13 -5.99 -7.41
N LEU A 37 -7.37 -4.69 -7.19
CA LEU A 37 -8.73 -4.16 -6.99
C LEU A 37 -9.61 -4.33 -8.24
N ALA A 38 -9.03 -4.11 -9.44
CA ALA A 38 -9.69 -4.36 -10.71
C ALA A 38 -10.09 -5.83 -10.88
N GLY A 39 -9.17 -6.75 -10.60
CA GLY A 39 -9.43 -8.20 -10.65
C GLY A 39 -10.50 -8.66 -9.66
N GLU A 40 -10.81 -7.88 -8.64
CA GLU A 40 -11.89 -8.12 -7.69
C GLU A 40 -13.15 -7.26 -7.97
N GLY A 41 -13.22 -6.64 -9.15
CA GLY A 41 -14.44 -6.00 -9.68
C GLY A 41 -14.53 -4.49 -9.50
N ALA A 42 -13.53 -3.81 -8.97
CA ALA A 42 -13.54 -2.36 -8.87
C ALA A 42 -13.35 -1.66 -10.22
N ALA A 43 -14.00 -0.52 -10.41
CA ALA A 43 -13.59 0.46 -11.42
C ALA A 43 -12.40 1.27 -10.87
N ILE A 44 -11.38 1.54 -11.69
CA ILE A 44 -10.11 2.10 -11.24
C ILE A 44 -9.85 3.47 -11.86
N ALA A 45 -9.66 4.49 -11.01
CA ALA A 45 -9.07 5.76 -11.38
C ALA A 45 -7.57 5.71 -11.07
N VAL A 46 -6.73 5.77 -12.10
CA VAL A 46 -5.27 5.68 -11.99
C VAL A 46 -4.70 7.08 -11.94
N ASN A 47 -4.20 7.52 -10.79
CA ASN A 47 -3.50 8.80 -10.69
C ASN A 47 -1.99 8.62 -10.80
N GLY A 48 -1.34 9.60 -11.41
CA GLY A 48 0.11 9.78 -11.48
C GLY A 48 0.42 11.17 -12.05
N PRO A 49 1.61 11.76 -11.78
CA PRO A 49 1.95 13.09 -12.27
C PRO A 49 2.21 13.12 -13.79
N ASP A 50 2.60 11.99 -14.37
CA ASP A 50 2.78 11.84 -15.82
C ASP A 50 1.51 11.27 -16.44
N GLU A 51 0.89 12.05 -17.34
CA GLU A 51 -0.35 11.68 -18.00
C GLU A 51 -0.19 10.44 -18.89
N ARG A 52 0.95 10.29 -19.56
CA ARG A 52 1.21 9.15 -20.45
C ARG A 52 1.36 7.87 -19.68
N GLU A 53 2.07 7.89 -18.54
CA GLU A 53 2.20 6.73 -17.66
C GLU A 53 0.82 6.35 -17.07
N ALA A 54 0.04 7.33 -16.60
CA ALA A 54 -1.30 7.09 -16.05
C ALA A 54 -2.25 6.50 -17.10
N GLU A 55 -2.23 7.03 -18.34
CA GLU A 55 -3.06 6.53 -19.43
C GLU A 55 -2.62 5.12 -19.89
N ALA A 56 -1.33 4.85 -19.99
CA ALA A 56 -0.82 3.54 -20.34
C ALA A 56 -1.27 2.46 -19.32
N ALA A 57 -1.21 2.78 -18.03
CA ALA A 57 -1.68 1.88 -16.98
C ALA A 57 -3.21 1.68 -17.02
N ALA A 58 -3.98 2.75 -17.24
CA ALA A 58 -5.42 2.67 -17.38
C ALA A 58 -5.82 1.85 -18.62
N ALA A 59 -5.10 2.03 -19.74
CA ALA A 59 -5.31 1.24 -20.96
C ALA A 59 -5.06 -0.25 -20.71
N ALA A 60 -3.93 -0.61 -20.08
CA ALA A 60 -3.62 -1.99 -19.74
C ALA A 60 -4.70 -2.64 -18.84
N LEU A 61 -5.25 -1.89 -17.88
CA LEU A 61 -6.36 -2.37 -17.06
C LEU A 61 -7.65 -2.61 -17.90
N ARG A 62 -7.95 -1.72 -18.85
CA ARG A 62 -9.09 -1.88 -19.76
C ARG A 62 -8.92 -3.07 -20.70
N ASP A 63 -7.70 -3.29 -21.23
CA ASP A 63 -7.37 -4.46 -22.06
C ASP A 63 -7.54 -5.77 -21.27
N GLY A 64 -7.30 -5.74 -19.95
CA GLY A 64 -7.62 -6.83 -19.02
C GLY A 64 -9.10 -6.95 -18.65
N GLY A 65 -10.00 -6.15 -19.26
CA GLY A 65 -11.45 -6.19 -19.04
C GLY A 65 -11.97 -5.34 -17.88
N ALA A 66 -11.12 -4.56 -17.21
CA ALA A 66 -11.55 -3.69 -16.13
C ALA A 66 -12.11 -2.35 -16.65
N ARG A 67 -12.94 -1.69 -15.85
CA ARG A 67 -13.29 -0.28 -16.06
C ARG A 67 -12.17 0.58 -15.49
N ALA A 68 -11.45 1.35 -16.29
CA ALA A 68 -10.37 2.18 -15.80
C ALA A 68 -10.28 3.52 -16.57
N VAL A 69 -9.86 4.57 -15.84
CA VAL A 69 -9.62 5.92 -16.36
C VAL A 69 -8.32 6.48 -15.79
N ALA A 70 -7.57 7.21 -16.60
CA ALA A 70 -6.43 8.00 -16.13
C ALA A 70 -6.91 9.29 -15.49
N CYS A 71 -6.34 9.60 -14.33
CA CYS A 71 -6.59 10.80 -13.54
C CYS A 71 -5.25 11.49 -13.22
N PRO A 72 -4.57 12.09 -14.23
CA PRO A 72 -3.25 12.68 -14.04
C PRO A 72 -3.29 13.87 -13.09
N GLY A 73 -2.21 14.09 -12.34
CA GLY A 73 -2.03 15.24 -11.46
C GLY A 73 -1.04 14.98 -10.32
N ASP A 74 -0.42 16.06 -9.84
CA ASP A 74 0.48 16.07 -8.68
C ASP A 74 -0.32 16.13 -7.39
N VAL A 75 -0.17 15.13 -6.53
CA VAL A 75 -0.86 15.06 -5.23
C VAL A 75 -0.48 16.20 -4.27
N SER A 76 0.64 16.89 -4.50
CA SER A 76 1.05 18.03 -3.68
C SER A 76 0.40 19.35 -4.08
N ASP A 77 -0.35 19.40 -5.20
CA ASP A 77 -1.08 20.57 -5.68
C ASP A 77 -2.58 20.40 -5.40
N PRO A 78 -3.20 21.24 -4.53
CA PRO A 78 -4.60 21.11 -4.17
C PRO A 78 -5.56 21.24 -5.35
N ALA A 79 -5.27 22.10 -6.34
CA ALA A 79 -6.14 22.27 -7.50
C ALA A 79 -6.13 21.03 -8.40
N GLN A 80 -4.97 20.41 -8.57
CA GLN A 80 -4.84 19.16 -9.33
C GLN A 80 -5.49 17.99 -8.57
N VAL A 81 -5.40 17.95 -7.23
CA VAL A 81 -6.10 16.95 -6.41
C VAL A 81 -7.61 17.06 -6.60
N ASP A 82 -8.18 18.25 -6.49
CA ASP A 82 -9.61 18.45 -6.71
C ASP A 82 -10.01 18.05 -8.15
N ALA A 83 -9.19 18.39 -9.16
CA ALA A 83 -9.47 18.05 -10.56
C ALA A 83 -9.46 16.54 -10.80
N PHE A 84 -8.46 15.79 -10.33
CA PHE A 84 -8.42 14.36 -10.59
C PHE A 84 -9.42 13.55 -9.77
N VAL A 85 -9.81 14.01 -8.56
CA VAL A 85 -10.91 13.40 -7.80
C VAL A 85 -12.24 13.64 -8.52
N THR A 86 -12.50 14.87 -8.99
CA THR A 86 -13.68 15.18 -9.78
C THR A 86 -13.77 14.31 -11.04
N ARG A 87 -12.66 14.17 -11.79
CA ARG A 87 -12.60 13.31 -12.98
C ARG A 87 -12.94 11.84 -12.66
N ALA A 88 -12.48 11.31 -11.53
CA ALA A 88 -12.83 9.95 -11.10
C ALA A 88 -14.33 9.81 -10.83
N VAL A 89 -14.92 10.78 -10.14
CA VAL A 89 -16.37 10.82 -9.83
C VAL A 89 -17.19 10.95 -11.11
N GLU A 90 -16.82 11.84 -12.03
CA GLU A 90 -17.52 12.00 -13.33
C GLU A 90 -17.48 10.74 -14.18
N ALA A 91 -16.34 10.04 -14.18
CA ALA A 91 -16.19 8.81 -14.97
C ALA A 91 -17.01 7.64 -14.46
N PHE A 92 -17.25 7.55 -13.15
CA PHE A 92 -17.82 6.35 -12.53
C PHE A 92 -19.04 6.59 -11.64
N GLY A 93 -19.40 7.85 -11.36
CA GLY A 93 -20.58 8.22 -10.58
C GLY A 93 -20.36 8.30 -9.07
N GLY A 94 -19.13 8.07 -8.58
CA GLY A 94 -18.80 8.14 -7.14
C GLY A 94 -17.39 7.69 -6.84
N LEU A 95 -17.04 7.64 -5.54
CA LEU A 95 -15.74 7.17 -5.06
C LEU A 95 -15.94 6.40 -3.76
N ASP A 96 -15.54 5.13 -3.74
CA ASP A 96 -15.70 4.24 -2.58
C ASP A 96 -14.37 3.96 -1.87
N LEU A 97 -13.27 3.93 -2.63
CA LEU A 97 -11.95 3.57 -2.13
C LEU A 97 -10.92 4.61 -2.57
N LEU A 98 -10.11 5.09 -1.62
CA LEU A 98 -8.90 5.86 -1.92
C LEU A 98 -7.69 5.09 -1.43
N VAL A 99 -6.70 4.91 -2.30
CA VAL A 99 -5.38 4.42 -1.91
C VAL A 99 -4.35 5.52 -2.09
N ASN A 100 -3.87 6.09 -0.99
CA ASN A 100 -2.80 7.07 -0.97
C ASN A 100 -1.45 6.35 -1.06
N ASN A 101 -0.98 6.11 -2.29
CA ASN A 101 0.28 5.40 -2.55
C ASN A 101 1.38 6.31 -3.11
N ALA A 102 1.05 7.43 -3.74
CA ALA A 102 2.03 8.37 -4.30
C ALA A 102 3.11 8.75 -3.27
N ALA A 103 4.38 8.69 -3.65
CA ALA A 103 5.49 9.00 -2.77
C ALA A 103 6.75 9.45 -3.51
N ALA A 104 7.46 10.43 -2.93
CA ALA A 104 8.80 10.86 -3.30
C ALA A 104 9.85 10.07 -2.49
N ALA A 105 10.05 8.79 -2.85
CA ALA A 105 10.82 7.84 -2.03
C ALA A 105 12.33 8.05 -2.01
N MET A 106 12.89 8.85 -2.93
CA MET A 106 14.33 9.02 -3.10
C MET A 106 14.84 10.44 -2.79
N LEU A 107 13.94 11.40 -2.60
CA LEU A 107 14.33 12.76 -2.25
C LEU A 107 14.93 12.82 -0.84
N GLY A 108 15.92 13.67 -0.68
CA GLY A 108 16.59 13.90 0.60
C GLY A 108 17.34 12.68 1.15
N ARG A 109 17.79 11.77 0.28
CA ARG A 109 18.65 10.65 0.67
C ARG A 109 20.11 11.08 0.61
N GLY A 110 20.84 10.87 1.71
CA GLY A 110 22.24 11.24 1.84
C GLY A 110 22.67 11.48 3.27
N ASN A 111 23.81 12.14 3.44
CA ASN A 111 24.27 12.56 4.75
C ASN A 111 23.28 13.60 5.33
N LEU A 112 22.92 13.45 6.59
CA LEU A 112 22.00 14.36 7.27
C LEU A 112 22.46 15.83 7.22
N LEU A 113 23.77 16.07 7.36
CA LEU A 113 24.32 17.43 7.39
C LEU A 113 24.29 18.13 6.02
N ASP A 114 24.15 17.36 4.95
CA ASP A 114 24.11 17.84 3.56
C ASP A 114 22.69 17.80 2.98
N LEU A 115 21.67 17.46 3.79
CA LEU A 115 20.28 17.41 3.34
C LEU A 115 19.80 18.81 2.95
N ASP A 116 19.43 18.97 1.67
CA ASP A 116 18.80 20.20 1.21
C ASP A 116 17.40 20.37 1.84
N PRO A 117 17.11 21.50 2.51
CA PRO A 117 15.77 21.80 2.99
C PRO A 117 14.68 21.71 1.92
N ALA A 118 14.97 22.00 0.66
CA ALA A 118 14.03 21.88 -0.44
C ALA A 118 13.64 20.42 -0.72
N ASP A 119 14.57 19.46 -0.57
CA ASP A 119 14.29 18.04 -0.66
C ASP A 119 13.41 17.54 0.50
N TRP A 120 13.67 18.06 1.72
CA TRP A 120 12.79 17.83 2.87
C TRP A 120 11.38 18.33 2.59
N ASP A 121 11.24 19.58 2.18
CA ASP A 121 9.92 20.21 1.91
C ASP A 121 9.18 19.46 0.80
N ARG A 122 9.86 19.09 -0.29
CA ARG A 122 9.26 18.33 -1.38
C ARG A 122 8.84 16.92 -0.95
N SER A 123 9.64 16.25 -0.10
CA SER A 123 9.29 14.94 0.47
C SER A 123 8.01 15.02 1.29
N PHE A 124 7.89 16.03 2.15
CA PHE A 124 6.67 16.28 2.94
C PHE A 124 5.50 16.72 2.08
N ALA A 125 5.71 17.57 1.08
CA ALA A 125 4.66 18.03 0.18
C ALA A 125 3.97 16.85 -0.55
N VAL A 126 4.76 15.89 -1.04
CA VAL A 126 4.22 14.70 -1.73
C VAL A 126 3.67 13.68 -0.74
N ASN A 127 4.51 13.24 0.24
CA ASN A 127 4.18 12.06 1.03
C ASN A 127 3.14 12.34 2.12
N ALA A 128 3.27 13.45 2.84
CA ALA A 128 2.41 13.78 3.99
C ALA A 128 1.26 14.70 3.58
N ARG A 129 1.58 15.88 3.01
CA ARG A 129 0.56 16.86 2.59
C ARG A 129 -0.31 16.31 1.47
N GLY A 130 0.28 15.61 0.47
CA GLY A 130 -0.48 14.97 -0.60
C GLY A 130 -1.46 13.93 -0.09
N THR A 131 -1.05 13.07 0.85
CA THR A 131 -1.96 12.13 1.53
C THR A 131 -3.11 12.86 2.22
N PHE A 132 -2.85 13.95 2.92
CA PHE A 132 -3.89 14.77 3.55
C PHE A 132 -4.85 15.38 2.52
N LEU A 133 -4.32 16.03 1.47
CA LEU A 133 -5.14 16.67 0.44
C LEU A 133 -6.06 15.67 -0.26
N CYS A 134 -5.51 14.53 -0.70
CA CYS A 134 -6.31 13.48 -1.34
C CYS A 134 -7.37 12.90 -0.39
N THR A 135 -7.03 12.71 0.89
CA THR A 135 -7.98 12.23 1.91
C THR A 135 -9.15 13.20 2.06
N VAL A 136 -8.88 14.51 2.16
CA VAL A 136 -9.92 15.54 2.31
C VAL A 136 -10.80 15.62 1.05
N ALA A 137 -10.19 15.67 -0.14
CA ALA A 137 -10.94 15.74 -1.39
C ALA A 137 -11.82 14.49 -1.60
N ALA A 138 -11.30 13.30 -1.33
CA ALA A 138 -12.05 12.07 -1.42
C ALA A 138 -13.19 11.99 -0.40
N ALA A 139 -12.94 12.34 0.87
CA ALA A 139 -13.94 12.29 1.92
C ALA A 139 -15.16 13.18 1.65
N ARG A 140 -14.98 14.28 0.91
CA ARG A 140 -16.09 15.19 0.51
C ARG A 140 -17.08 14.54 -0.46
N VAL A 141 -16.67 13.53 -1.20
CA VAL A 141 -17.47 12.84 -2.24
C VAL A 141 -17.78 11.38 -1.89
N MET A 142 -17.17 10.85 -0.84
CA MET A 142 -17.39 9.48 -0.35
C MET A 142 -18.67 9.39 0.49
N SER A 143 -19.29 8.22 0.47
CA SER A 143 -20.44 7.86 1.30
C SER A 143 -20.07 6.87 2.39
N ALA A 144 -20.98 6.60 3.32
CA ALA A 144 -20.82 5.60 4.37
C ALA A 144 -20.49 4.21 3.76
N GLY A 145 -19.56 3.50 4.38
CA GLY A 145 -19.03 2.23 3.88
C GLY A 145 -17.79 2.37 2.98
N ALA A 146 -17.34 3.62 2.70
CA ALA A 146 -16.09 3.86 1.98
C ALA A 146 -14.87 3.56 2.86
N ALA A 147 -13.71 3.39 2.21
CA ALA A 147 -12.45 3.14 2.88
C ALA A 147 -11.27 3.90 2.25
N ILE A 148 -10.36 4.35 3.09
CA ILE A 148 -9.10 4.98 2.70
C ILE A 148 -7.96 4.12 3.23
N VAL A 149 -7.00 3.78 2.35
CA VAL A 149 -5.79 3.04 2.73
C VAL A 149 -4.56 3.84 2.35
N ASN A 150 -3.77 4.21 3.35
CA ASN A 150 -2.52 4.96 3.17
C ASN A 150 -1.33 4.01 3.08
N ILE A 151 -0.42 4.22 2.13
CA ILE A 151 0.83 3.48 2.07
C ILE A 151 1.91 4.21 2.86
N SER A 152 2.20 3.67 4.06
CA SER A 152 3.28 4.11 4.93
C SER A 152 4.61 3.41 4.54
N SER A 153 5.42 3.07 5.51
CA SER A 153 6.66 2.32 5.39
C SER A 153 7.09 1.83 6.79
N VAL A 154 7.81 0.73 6.88
CA VAL A 154 8.53 0.39 8.12
C VAL A 154 9.47 1.51 8.57
N GLY A 155 9.89 2.40 7.67
CA GLY A 155 10.66 3.61 7.97
C GLY A 155 9.96 4.60 8.90
N ALA A 156 8.65 4.52 9.06
CA ALA A 156 7.91 5.35 10.00
C ALA A 156 8.21 5.00 11.47
N THR A 157 8.60 3.75 11.76
CA THR A 157 8.87 3.24 13.11
C THR A 157 10.30 2.71 13.29
N ARG A 158 10.98 2.38 12.19
CA ARG A 158 12.37 1.89 12.13
C ARG A 158 13.13 2.69 11.09
N ALA A 159 14.06 3.52 11.52
CA ALA A 159 14.75 4.46 10.62
C ALA A 159 15.68 3.75 9.62
N HIS A 160 15.65 4.21 8.38
CA HIS A 160 16.68 3.91 7.40
C HIS A 160 17.85 4.88 7.54
N ARG A 161 19.08 4.39 7.36
CA ARG A 161 20.22 5.31 7.21
C ARG A 161 20.03 6.18 5.97
N SER A 162 20.41 7.44 6.07
CA SER A 162 20.40 8.39 4.93
C SER A 162 19.02 8.62 4.31
N ALA A 163 17.93 8.58 5.10
CA ALA A 163 16.57 8.74 4.61
C ALA A 163 15.66 9.54 5.56
N VAL A 164 16.22 10.52 6.30
CA VAL A 164 15.49 11.20 7.38
C VAL A 164 14.21 11.90 6.89
N ALA A 165 14.24 12.58 5.75
CA ALA A 165 13.05 13.25 5.18
C ALA A 165 11.94 12.25 4.84
N TYR A 166 12.31 11.14 4.21
CA TYR A 166 11.37 10.08 3.86
C TYR A 166 10.74 9.44 5.09
N ASP A 167 11.57 8.99 6.06
CA ASP A 167 11.08 8.29 7.26
C ASP A 167 10.19 9.21 8.11
N ALA A 168 10.59 10.48 8.28
CA ALA A 168 9.79 11.47 8.99
C ALA A 168 8.44 11.71 8.30
N SER A 169 8.42 11.81 6.95
CA SER A 169 7.19 11.97 6.20
C SER A 169 6.27 10.76 6.33
N LYS A 170 6.81 9.53 6.42
CA LYS A 170 6.01 8.31 6.62
C LYS A 170 5.50 8.20 8.06
N GLY A 171 6.24 8.70 9.05
CA GLY A 171 5.73 8.93 10.42
C GLY A 171 4.51 9.87 10.44
N ALA A 172 4.58 10.97 9.66
CA ALA A 172 3.45 11.88 9.50
C ALA A 172 2.23 11.20 8.85
N VAL A 173 2.42 10.32 7.85
CA VAL A 173 1.33 9.53 7.23
C VAL A 173 0.63 8.66 8.27
N GLU A 174 1.36 7.99 9.16
CA GLU A 174 0.75 7.16 10.21
C GLU A 174 -0.02 7.97 11.25
N ALA A 175 0.53 9.12 11.66
CA ALA A 175 -0.17 10.05 12.55
C ALA A 175 -1.46 10.59 11.90
N THR A 176 -1.38 10.99 10.62
CA THR A 176 -2.54 11.44 9.83
C THR A 176 -3.57 10.31 9.68
N THR A 177 -3.15 9.06 9.48
CA THR A 177 -4.06 7.91 9.41
C THR A 177 -4.90 7.78 10.67
N ARG A 178 -4.28 7.85 11.86
CA ARG A 178 -5.00 7.76 13.13
C ARG A 178 -5.95 8.94 13.34
N ALA A 179 -5.49 10.16 13.07
CA ALA A 179 -6.30 11.36 13.24
C ALA A 179 -7.52 11.37 12.30
N THR A 180 -7.30 11.11 11.00
CA THR A 180 -8.39 11.11 10.01
C THR A 180 -9.35 9.93 10.19
N ALA A 181 -8.91 8.81 10.75
CA ALA A 181 -9.79 7.71 11.11
C ALA A 181 -10.84 8.11 12.16
N LEU A 182 -10.45 8.93 13.14
CA LEU A 182 -11.38 9.44 14.15
C LEU A 182 -12.33 10.49 13.57
N GLU A 183 -11.81 11.41 12.76
CA GLU A 183 -12.61 12.49 12.16
C GLU A 183 -13.63 11.97 11.13
N LEU A 184 -13.31 10.91 10.40
CA LEU A 184 -14.16 10.36 9.35
C LEU A 184 -15.06 9.20 9.81
N ALA A 185 -14.84 8.65 11.01
CA ALA A 185 -15.67 7.58 11.56
C ALA A 185 -17.17 7.95 11.68
N PRO A 186 -17.57 9.18 12.10
CA PRO A 186 -18.97 9.56 12.10
C PRO A 186 -19.64 9.57 10.71
N MET A 187 -18.84 9.67 9.64
CA MET A 187 -19.31 9.57 8.26
C MET A 187 -19.39 8.12 7.76
N GLY A 188 -19.00 7.15 8.59
CA GLY A 188 -18.92 5.72 8.20
C GLY A 188 -17.77 5.40 7.26
N ILE A 189 -16.71 6.25 7.21
CA ILE A 189 -15.51 6.06 6.38
C ILE A 189 -14.39 5.52 7.26
N ARG A 190 -13.77 4.42 6.86
CA ARG A 190 -12.63 3.83 7.56
C ARG A 190 -11.32 4.33 6.95
N VAL A 191 -10.31 4.59 7.80
CA VAL A 191 -8.97 4.98 7.34
C VAL A 191 -7.94 4.10 8.04
N ASN A 192 -7.13 3.39 7.24
CA ASN A 192 -6.06 2.54 7.72
C ASN A 192 -4.78 2.78 6.92
N ALA A 193 -3.68 2.19 7.36
CA ALA A 193 -2.42 2.21 6.60
C ALA A 193 -1.85 0.80 6.44
N VAL A 194 -1.10 0.62 5.36
CA VAL A 194 -0.17 -0.50 5.18
C VAL A 194 1.25 0.07 5.26
N ALA A 195 2.13 -0.56 6.04
CA ALA A 195 3.55 -0.21 6.17
C ALA A 195 4.40 -1.30 5.52
N PRO A 196 4.79 -1.15 4.23
CA PRO A 196 5.64 -2.10 3.55
C PRO A 196 7.06 -2.14 4.13
N GLY A 197 7.64 -3.33 4.15
CA GLY A 197 9.09 -3.55 4.26
C GLY A 197 9.80 -3.42 2.91
N PRO A 198 10.88 -4.19 2.69
CA PRO A 198 11.60 -4.19 1.44
C PRO A 198 10.80 -4.87 0.33
N VAL A 199 10.37 -4.09 -0.67
CA VAL A 199 9.57 -4.53 -1.83
C VAL A 199 10.34 -4.33 -3.12
N ILE A 200 10.25 -5.30 -4.03
CA ILE A 200 10.79 -5.24 -5.38
C ILE A 200 10.17 -4.05 -6.13
N ASN A 201 11.03 -3.28 -6.80
CA ASN A 201 10.65 -2.17 -7.67
C ASN A 201 11.68 -2.04 -8.81
N ASP A 202 11.46 -1.12 -9.74
CA ASP A 202 12.32 -0.91 -10.91
C ASP A 202 13.82 -0.78 -10.55
N ARG A 203 14.15 -0.19 -9.39
CA ARG A 203 15.53 -0.02 -8.93
C ARG A 203 16.14 -1.31 -8.38
N TYR A 204 15.33 -2.19 -7.81
CA TYR A 204 15.80 -3.50 -7.35
C TYR A 204 16.29 -4.35 -8.52
N GLU A 205 15.65 -4.23 -9.68
CA GLU A 205 16.04 -4.98 -10.87
C GLU A 205 17.42 -4.55 -11.42
N LEU A 206 17.85 -3.32 -11.15
CA LEU A 206 19.17 -2.80 -11.52
C LEU A 206 20.32 -3.29 -10.60
N LEU A 207 20.00 -3.95 -9.48
CA LEU A 207 20.99 -4.43 -8.54
C LEU A 207 21.67 -5.73 -9.03
N ASP A 208 22.95 -5.89 -8.70
CA ASP A 208 23.67 -7.14 -8.91
C ASP A 208 23.22 -8.23 -7.90
N ALA A 209 23.68 -9.47 -8.13
CA ALA A 209 23.30 -10.62 -7.31
C ALA A 209 23.77 -10.51 -5.84
N ALA A 210 24.88 -9.85 -5.56
CA ALA A 210 25.37 -9.66 -4.19
C ALA A 210 24.53 -8.62 -3.45
N GLN A 211 24.20 -7.52 -4.12
CA GLN A 211 23.32 -6.48 -3.60
C GLN A 211 21.89 -7.01 -3.36
N LYS A 212 21.36 -7.84 -4.28
CA LYS A 212 20.05 -8.51 -4.11
C LYS A 212 20.08 -9.42 -2.88
N ARG A 213 21.09 -10.26 -2.72
CA ARG A 213 21.25 -11.11 -1.52
C ARG A 213 21.33 -10.32 -0.23
N ALA A 214 22.11 -9.24 -0.20
CA ALA A 214 22.25 -8.39 0.98
C ALA A 214 20.93 -7.75 1.42
N ARG A 215 20.01 -7.48 0.49
CA ARG A 215 18.67 -6.97 0.79
C ARG A 215 17.71 -8.03 1.31
N ILE A 216 17.87 -9.27 0.86
CA ILE A 216 17.04 -10.41 1.28
C ILE A 216 17.46 -10.92 2.66
N GLN A 217 18.76 -10.95 2.94
CA GLN A 217 19.34 -11.54 4.16
C GLN A 217 18.63 -11.12 5.46
N PRO A 218 18.29 -9.84 5.70
CA PRO A 218 17.65 -9.45 6.97
C PRO A 218 16.16 -9.81 7.04
N VAL A 219 15.55 -10.32 5.99
CA VAL A 219 14.11 -10.64 5.94
C VAL A 219 13.87 -12.07 6.41
N PRO A 220 13.16 -12.31 7.53
CA PRO A 220 12.92 -13.67 8.05
C PRO A 220 12.24 -14.64 7.07
N LEU A 221 11.32 -14.15 6.23
CA LEU A 221 10.70 -14.98 5.18
C LEU A 221 11.64 -15.32 4.00
N GLY A 222 12.90 -14.85 4.02
CA GLY A 222 13.93 -15.24 3.05
C GLY A 222 13.71 -14.71 1.63
N ARG A 223 12.82 -13.72 1.43
CA ARG A 223 12.59 -13.08 0.14
C ARG A 223 12.25 -11.60 0.30
N MET A 224 12.44 -10.84 -0.75
CA MET A 224 11.80 -9.53 -0.87
C MET A 224 10.28 -9.70 -1.00
N GLY A 225 9.53 -8.75 -0.49
CA GLY A 225 8.13 -8.60 -0.88
C GLY A 225 8.00 -8.13 -2.32
N ASP A 226 6.82 -8.27 -2.89
CA ASP A 226 6.47 -7.67 -4.18
C ASP A 226 5.18 -6.84 -4.06
N GLY A 227 4.78 -6.22 -5.19
CA GLY A 227 3.56 -5.40 -5.20
C GLY A 227 2.31 -6.19 -4.85
N THR A 228 2.27 -7.50 -5.09
CA THR A 228 1.10 -8.35 -4.82
C THR A 228 0.93 -8.63 -3.33
N ASP A 229 2.02 -8.74 -2.56
CA ASP A 229 1.99 -8.86 -1.10
C ASP A 229 1.30 -7.62 -0.47
N ILE A 230 1.66 -6.44 -0.98
CA ILE A 230 1.09 -5.17 -0.49
C ILE A 230 -0.36 -5.01 -0.96
N ALA A 231 -0.64 -5.34 -2.22
CA ALA A 231 -1.98 -5.25 -2.78
C ALA A 231 -2.98 -6.16 -2.05
N ALA A 232 -2.55 -7.33 -1.57
CA ALA A 232 -3.39 -8.22 -0.77
C ALA A 232 -3.82 -7.57 0.56
N ALA A 233 -2.89 -6.94 1.27
CA ALA A 233 -3.16 -6.23 2.52
C ALA A 233 -4.07 -5.01 2.30
N VAL A 234 -3.82 -4.24 1.22
CA VAL A 234 -4.67 -3.11 0.83
C VAL A 234 -6.09 -3.59 0.52
N ALA A 235 -6.24 -4.64 -0.29
CA ALA A 235 -7.55 -5.18 -0.64
C ALA A 235 -8.32 -5.69 0.60
N PHE A 236 -7.64 -6.31 1.57
CA PHE A 236 -8.27 -6.69 2.84
C PHE A 236 -8.75 -5.46 3.61
N LEU A 237 -7.89 -4.47 3.88
CA LEU A 237 -8.26 -3.28 4.64
C LEU A 237 -9.32 -2.41 3.95
N ALA A 238 -9.36 -2.41 2.63
CA ALA A 238 -10.37 -1.71 1.83
C ALA A 238 -11.73 -2.42 1.83
N SER A 239 -11.77 -3.74 2.06
CA SER A 239 -12.95 -4.57 1.92
C SER A 239 -13.93 -4.47 3.11
N PRO A 240 -15.19 -4.95 2.96
CA PRO A 240 -16.13 -5.09 4.06
C PRO A 240 -15.66 -6.04 5.17
N GLU A 241 -14.74 -6.98 4.89
CA GLU A 241 -14.15 -7.88 5.89
C GLU A 241 -13.42 -7.11 7.00
N ALA A 242 -12.90 -5.90 6.69
CA ALA A 242 -12.27 -4.99 7.64
C ALA A 242 -13.24 -3.95 8.23
N SER A 243 -14.55 -4.23 8.27
CA SER A 243 -15.60 -3.26 8.67
C SER A 243 -15.43 -2.68 10.09
N PHE A 244 -14.76 -3.39 10.98
CA PHE A 244 -14.48 -2.93 12.35
C PHE A 244 -13.00 -2.53 12.56
N ILE A 245 -12.24 -2.32 11.46
CA ILE A 245 -10.83 -1.93 11.49
C ILE A 245 -10.70 -0.49 10.96
N THR A 246 -10.32 0.45 11.81
CA THR A 246 -9.99 1.83 11.45
C THR A 246 -8.86 2.36 12.35
N GLY A 247 -8.05 3.31 11.85
CA GLY A 247 -6.91 3.88 12.56
C GLY A 247 -5.70 2.95 12.69
N GLN A 248 -5.69 1.78 12.03
CA GLN A 248 -4.65 0.79 12.17
C GLN A 248 -3.55 0.92 11.11
N VAL A 249 -2.33 0.50 11.48
CA VAL A 249 -1.18 0.37 10.58
C VAL A 249 -0.80 -1.10 10.51
N LEU A 250 -1.01 -1.72 9.36
CA LEU A 250 -0.65 -3.12 9.10
C LEU A 250 0.74 -3.18 8.48
N THR A 251 1.70 -3.73 9.21
CA THR A 251 3.06 -3.96 8.70
C THR A 251 3.08 -5.19 7.80
N VAL A 252 3.68 -5.05 6.60
CA VAL A 252 3.84 -6.13 5.60
C VAL A 252 5.30 -6.13 5.15
N ASP A 253 6.15 -6.86 5.87
CA ASP A 253 7.61 -6.72 5.79
C ASP A 253 8.38 -8.06 5.85
N GLY A 254 7.67 -9.19 5.76
CA GLY A 254 8.29 -10.51 5.86
C GLY A 254 8.92 -10.81 7.22
N GLY A 255 8.48 -10.11 8.28
CA GLY A 255 8.99 -10.28 9.64
C GLY A 255 10.22 -9.41 9.96
N LEU A 256 10.62 -8.52 9.05
CA LEU A 256 11.83 -7.69 9.21
C LEU A 256 11.83 -6.91 10.53
N THR A 257 10.72 -6.27 10.89
CA THR A 257 10.63 -5.42 12.08
C THR A 257 10.19 -6.18 13.34
N ALA A 258 9.77 -7.42 13.23
CA ALA A 258 9.38 -8.27 14.37
C ALA A 258 10.57 -8.87 15.13
N GLN A 259 11.75 -8.91 14.51
CA GLN A 259 12.94 -9.48 15.09
C GLN A 259 13.73 -8.48 15.95
N ILE A 260 14.31 -8.94 17.04
CA ILE A 260 15.21 -8.13 17.89
C ILE A 260 16.60 -8.04 17.25
N ARG A 261 17.05 -9.13 16.60
CA ARG A 261 18.37 -9.22 15.94
C ARG A 261 18.20 -9.78 14.53
N PRO A 262 18.92 -9.21 13.53
CA PRO A 262 18.91 -9.77 12.19
C PRO A 262 19.58 -11.16 12.17
N PRO A 263 19.25 -12.02 11.16
CA PRO A 263 19.94 -13.30 10.94
C PRO A 263 21.45 -13.10 10.82
N GLY A 264 22.23 -14.08 11.28
CA GLY A 264 23.70 -14.05 11.24
C GLY A 264 24.35 -13.32 12.42
N THR A 265 23.57 -12.79 13.37
CA THR A 265 24.10 -12.13 14.57
C THR A 265 24.15 -13.03 15.79
N ASP A 266 23.58 -14.24 15.73
CA ASP A 266 23.62 -15.26 16.78
C ASP A 266 24.03 -16.62 16.20
N PRO A 267 25.32 -17.00 16.30
CA PRO A 267 25.84 -18.23 15.73
C PRO A 267 25.17 -19.51 16.28
N THR A 268 24.58 -19.45 17.47
CA THR A 268 23.89 -20.61 18.07
C THR A 268 22.52 -20.85 17.45
N LEU A 269 21.87 -19.80 16.93
CA LEU A 269 20.59 -19.92 16.25
C LEU A 269 20.75 -20.19 14.74
N ASP A 270 21.82 -19.72 14.13
CA ASP A 270 22.08 -19.93 12.69
C ASP A 270 22.19 -21.42 12.33
N SER A 271 22.72 -22.25 13.23
CA SER A 271 22.77 -23.72 13.04
C SER A 271 21.38 -24.37 13.09
N LEU A 272 20.41 -23.78 13.76
CA LEU A 272 19.04 -24.27 13.81
C LEU A 272 18.23 -23.84 12.57
N LEU A 273 18.54 -22.71 11.99
CA LEU A 273 17.87 -22.19 10.79
C LEU A 273 18.32 -22.89 9.51
N THR A 274 19.52 -23.48 9.52
CA THR A 274 20.05 -24.26 8.40
C THR A 274 19.66 -25.75 8.46
N ALA A 275 18.99 -26.20 9.53
CA ALA A 275 18.47 -27.56 9.59
C ALA A 275 17.38 -27.77 8.52
N PRO A 276 17.42 -28.86 7.74
CA PRO A 276 16.39 -29.13 6.74
C PRO A 276 15.03 -29.22 7.43
N ALA A 277 14.01 -28.62 6.79
CA ALA A 277 12.63 -28.66 7.29
C ALA A 277 12.29 -30.11 7.67
N ARG A 278 11.85 -30.33 8.91
CA ARG A 278 11.36 -31.65 9.35
C ARG A 278 10.23 -32.02 8.39
N THR A 279 10.50 -33.00 7.51
CA THR A 279 9.47 -33.66 6.73
C THR A 279 8.57 -34.39 7.73
N THR A 280 7.43 -33.84 8.05
CA THR A 280 6.37 -34.57 8.74
C THR A 280 5.86 -35.61 7.75
N ALA A 281 6.49 -36.78 7.75
CA ALA A 281 5.93 -37.94 7.10
C ALA A 281 4.62 -38.28 7.82
N HIS A 282 3.52 -37.92 7.19
CA HIS A 282 2.20 -38.39 7.57
C HIS A 282 2.18 -39.89 7.25
N GLN A 283 2.43 -40.73 8.25
CA GLN A 283 2.16 -42.16 8.13
C GLN A 283 0.65 -42.37 8.13
N PRO A 284 0.07 -42.94 7.06
CA PRO A 284 -1.33 -43.36 7.13
C PRO A 284 -1.43 -44.51 8.13
N GLN A 285 -2.24 -44.32 9.16
CA GLN A 285 -2.62 -45.42 10.07
C GLN A 285 -3.33 -46.48 9.24
N GLY A 286 -2.70 -47.65 9.13
CA GLY A 286 -3.27 -48.83 8.51
C GLY A 286 -4.51 -49.24 9.26
N THR A 287 -5.61 -49.39 8.56
CA THR A 287 -6.81 -50.10 9.01
C THR A 287 -6.46 -51.58 9.14
N ALA A 288 -6.39 -52.04 10.36
CA ALA A 288 -6.40 -53.49 10.65
C ALA A 288 -7.84 -53.98 10.58
N SER A 289 -8.01 -55.01 9.79
CA SER A 289 -9.22 -55.84 9.61
C SER A 289 -9.70 -56.51 10.90
#